data_70a60cea68087d7abdfafb63c5ed790b
#
_entry.id   70a60cea68087d7abdfafb63c5ed790b
#
_cell.length_a   1.000
_cell.length_b   1.000
_cell.length_c   1.000
_cell.angle_alpha   90.00
_cell.angle_beta   90.00
_cell.angle_gamma   90.00
#
_symmetry.space_group_name_H-M   'P 1'
#
loop_
_entity.id
_entity.type
_entity.pdbx_description
1 polymer ?
#
loop_
_entity_poly.entity_id
_entity_poly.type
_entity_poly.pdbx_seq_one_letter_code
_entity_poly.pdbx_strand_id
1 'polypeptide(L)'
;MKDESQKYISIIFKEWLPLYDSLTPEVKAVLKNIAGQQAEALATRFYDFIFQDPDIARHLTYDLVQERLSSSLAGWVKDILMCEKENLQALAERQYLIGSIHSRIGIPAEAVLRGARQLKAGLIENIRDSHLDRETSVAAIYYAIMAINMAVEMMCHAYTLSHYRATKNEEAYRLYSLMDNVPLEYGKQQASLSGWENSAIFNIVSDNKTDINGALLSDSEFGLWFRHKCVRYFNKNPQMEEIADLISKVDALLSAWKSSSDGSEYKNTQALLQGIHIHCQQIGSQLGVLFSSLSQMQSGKDSLTSLLKPPLSAGCPQA
;
A
#
# COMPACT_ATOMS: atom_id res chain seq x y z
N MET A 1 16.48 -4.28 -3.48
CA MET A 1 15.84 -2.95 -3.25
C MET A 1 16.50 -1.80 -4.01
N LYS A 2 17.81 -1.53 -3.90
CA LYS A 2 18.52 -0.67 -4.87
C LYS A 2 18.43 -1.24 -6.29
N ASP A 3 18.30 -2.54 -6.40
CA ASP A 3 18.24 -3.31 -7.64
C ASP A 3 16.90 -3.11 -8.40
N GLU A 4 15.75 -3.06 -7.73
CA GLU A 4 14.44 -2.89 -8.38
C GLU A 4 14.26 -1.48 -8.96
N SER A 5 14.65 -0.44 -8.22
CA SER A 5 14.59 0.93 -8.73
C SER A 5 15.56 1.13 -9.88
N GLN A 6 16.79 0.59 -9.80
CA GLN A 6 17.78 0.66 -10.88
C GLN A 6 17.31 -0.10 -12.13
N LYS A 7 16.70 -1.27 -11.94
CA LYS A 7 16.11 -2.03 -13.05
C LYS A 7 15.02 -1.22 -13.78
N TYR A 8 14.12 -0.58 -13.02
CA TYR A 8 13.05 0.21 -13.62
C TYR A 8 13.57 1.48 -14.31
N ILE A 9 14.52 2.19 -13.70
CA ILE A 9 15.24 3.30 -14.33
C ILE A 9 15.84 2.89 -15.67
N SER A 10 16.47 1.71 -15.72
CA SER A 10 17.06 1.18 -16.95
C SER A 10 16.00 0.86 -18.02
N ILE A 11 14.78 0.43 -17.64
CA ILE A 11 13.67 0.22 -18.58
C ILE A 11 13.26 1.55 -19.20
N ILE A 12 12.94 2.54 -18.38
CA ILE A 12 12.50 3.86 -18.85
C ILE A 12 13.58 4.53 -19.70
N PHE A 13 14.85 4.44 -19.30
CA PHE A 13 15.95 4.96 -20.12
C PHE A 13 15.97 4.33 -21.53
N LYS A 14 15.81 3.01 -21.62
CA LYS A 14 15.80 2.30 -22.92
C LYS A 14 14.61 2.69 -23.80
N GLU A 15 13.49 3.11 -23.22
CA GLU A 15 12.33 3.60 -23.95
C GLU A 15 12.48 5.09 -24.32
N TRP A 16 13.12 5.89 -23.46
CA TRP A 16 13.34 7.32 -23.71
C TRP A 16 14.39 7.58 -24.80
N LEU A 17 15.42 6.72 -24.86
CA LEU A 17 16.52 6.89 -25.80
C LEU A 17 16.08 6.91 -27.27
N PRO A 18 15.29 5.94 -27.79
CA PRO A 18 14.82 5.98 -29.18
C PRO A 18 13.86 7.14 -29.43
N LEU A 19 13.08 7.57 -28.46
CA LEU A 19 12.25 8.76 -28.55
C LEU A 19 13.10 10.01 -28.75
N TYR A 20 14.19 10.15 -27.98
CA TYR A 20 15.15 11.24 -28.15
C TYR A 20 15.86 11.20 -29.52
N ASP A 21 16.28 10.00 -29.92
CA ASP A 21 16.99 9.82 -31.20
C ASP A 21 16.12 10.09 -32.43
N SER A 22 14.79 10.07 -32.28
CA SER A 22 13.85 10.46 -33.35
C SER A 22 13.70 11.97 -33.54
N LEU A 23 14.26 12.80 -32.64
CA LEU A 23 14.15 14.26 -32.71
C LEU A 23 15.03 14.82 -33.81
N THR A 24 14.42 15.57 -34.72
CA THR A 24 15.16 16.38 -35.70
C THR A 24 15.75 17.63 -35.04
N PRO A 25 16.80 18.25 -35.65
CA PRO A 25 17.36 19.51 -35.14
C PRO A 25 16.31 20.63 -35.01
N GLU A 26 15.35 20.68 -35.94
CA GLU A 26 14.25 21.65 -35.95
C GLU A 26 13.34 21.47 -34.73
N VAL A 27 12.93 20.22 -34.44
CA VAL A 27 12.10 19.91 -33.28
C VAL A 27 12.83 20.22 -31.98
N LYS A 28 14.14 19.90 -31.89
CA LYS A 28 14.96 20.27 -30.72
C LYS A 28 15.02 21.77 -30.50
N ALA A 29 15.17 22.55 -31.59
CA ALA A 29 15.20 24.01 -31.52
C ALA A 29 13.85 24.58 -31.02
N VAL A 30 12.73 24.01 -31.48
CA VAL A 30 11.38 24.38 -31.02
C VAL A 30 11.21 24.10 -29.55
N LEU A 31 11.52 22.88 -29.08
CA LEU A 31 11.40 22.48 -27.66
C LEU A 31 12.27 23.38 -26.79
N LYS A 32 13.50 23.70 -27.21
CA LYS A 32 14.39 24.60 -26.51
C LYS A 32 13.84 26.02 -26.41
N ASN A 33 13.26 26.55 -27.49
CA ASN A 33 12.65 27.87 -27.51
C ASN A 33 11.45 27.94 -26.53
N ILE A 34 10.56 26.95 -26.61
CA ILE A 34 9.38 26.85 -25.68
C ILE A 34 9.82 26.73 -24.24
N ALA A 35 10.77 25.84 -23.95
CA ALA A 35 11.30 25.69 -22.60
C ALA A 35 11.94 26.97 -22.07
N GLY A 36 12.66 27.71 -22.94
CA GLY A 36 13.29 28.98 -22.56
C GLY A 36 12.31 30.12 -22.32
N GLN A 37 11.23 30.18 -23.08
CA GLN A 37 10.31 31.34 -23.05
C GLN A 37 9.06 31.08 -22.18
N GLN A 38 8.61 29.83 -22.06
CA GLN A 38 7.30 29.51 -21.50
C GLN A 38 7.34 28.73 -20.18
N ALA A 39 8.51 28.26 -19.72
CA ALA A 39 8.59 27.40 -18.55
C ALA A 39 8.07 28.10 -17.27
N GLU A 40 8.37 29.37 -17.07
CA GLU A 40 7.90 30.16 -15.92
C GLU A 40 6.38 30.37 -15.98
N ALA A 41 5.83 30.69 -17.15
CA ALA A 41 4.38 30.86 -17.33
C ALA A 41 3.64 29.53 -17.14
N LEU A 42 4.20 28.41 -17.59
CA LEU A 42 3.66 27.07 -17.35
C LEU A 42 3.68 26.71 -15.87
N ALA A 43 4.75 27.06 -15.14
CA ALA A 43 4.85 26.82 -13.70
C ALA A 43 3.83 27.66 -12.93
N THR A 44 3.63 28.93 -13.26
CA THR A 44 2.61 29.77 -12.63
C THR A 44 1.22 29.20 -12.86
N ARG A 45 0.85 28.88 -14.10
CA ARG A 45 -0.45 28.27 -14.44
C ARG A 45 -0.68 26.95 -13.72
N PHE A 46 0.37 26.15 -13.55
CA PHE A 46 0.31 24.90 -12.80
C PHE A 46 -0.07 25.15 -11.34
N TYR A 47 0.60 26.07 -10.65
CA TYR A 47 0.32 26.34 -9.25
C TYR A 47 -1.03 27.04 -9.05
N ASP A 48 -1.45 27.92 -9.94
CA ASP A 48 -2.79 28.51 -9.93
C ASP A 48 -3.87 27.42 -9.99
N PHE A 49 -3.67 26.40 -10.80
CA PHE A 49 -4.56 25.24 -10.88
C PHE A 49 -4.50 24.38 -9.60
N ILE A 50 -3.32 24.14 -9.06
CA ILE A 50 -3.14 23.32 -7.84
C ILE A 50 -3.78 23.98 -6.62
N PHE A 51 -3.71 25.30 -6.48
CA PHE A 51 -4.34 26.04 -5.38
C PHE A 51 -5.87 26.05 -5.41
N GLN A 52 -6.49 25.68 -6.53
CA GLN A 52 -7.95 25.52 -6.60
C GLN A 52 -8.43 24.24 -5.87
N ASP A 53 -7.54 23.31 -5.56
CA ASP A 53 -7.85 22.07 -4.85
C ASP A 53 -7.39 22.20 -3.37
N PRO A 54 -8.34 22.32 -2.39
CA PRO A 54 -8.00 22.52 -0.98
C PRO A 54 -7.19 21.34 -0.39
N ASP A 55 -7.42 20.12 -0.88
CA ASP A 55 -6.73 18.93 -0.39
C ASP A 55 -5.27 18.89 -0.80
N ILE A 56 -4.94 19.45 -1.95
CA ILE A 56 -3.57 19.57 -2.43
C ILE A 56 -2.93 20.84 -1.86
N ALA A 57 -3.67 21.95 -1.85
CA ALA A 57 -3.19 23.25 -1.38
C ALA A 57 -2.71 23.23 0.08
N ARG A 58 -3.29 22.38 0.95
CA ARG A 58 -2.84 22.23 2.35
C ARG A 58 -1.38 21.80 2.51
N HIS A 59 -0.79 21.18 1.49
CA HIS A 59 0.62 20.76 1.49
C HIS A 59 1.57 21.86 1.00
N LEU A 60 1.03 23.00 0.56
CA LEU A 60 1.75 24.09 -0.06
C LEU A 60 1.38 25.43 0.59
N THR A 61 2.37 26.27 0.86
CA THR A 61 2.11 27.68 1.22
C THR A 61 2.38 28.57 0.03
N TYR A 62 1.65 29.68 -0.07
CA TYR A 62 1.82 30.62 -1.18
C TYR A 62 3.27 31.13 -1.27
N ASP A 63 3.87 31.51 -0.14
CA ASP A 63 5.25 32.00 -0.08
C ASP A 63 6.25 30.95 -0.58
N LEU A 64 6.11 29.68 -0.15
CA LEU A 64 6.97 28.58 -0.61
C LEU A 64 6.90 28.39 -2.13
N VAL A 65 5.69 28.53 -2.71
CA VAL A 65 5.50 28.42 -4.16
C VAL A 65 6.16 29.58 -4.89
N GLN A 66 5.96 30.81 -4.42
CA GLN A 66 6.55 31.99 -5.05
C GLN A 66 8.09 32.01 -4.94
N GLU A 67 8.64 31.68 -3.77
CA GLU A 67 10.08 31.76 -3.55
C GLU A 67 10.88 30.63 -4.18
N ARG A 68 10.34 29.41 -4.25
CA ARG A 68 11.13 28.22 -4.58
C ARG A 68 10.49 27.29 -5.59
N LEU A 69 9.21 26.95 -5.42
CA LEU A 69 8.61 25.85 -6.16
C LEU A 69 8.33 26.23 -7.62
N SER A 70 7.94 27.47 -7.90
CA SER A 70 7.70 27.94 -9.28
C SER A 70 8.98 27.86 -10.13
N SER A 71 10.11 28.35 -9.59
CA SER A 71 11.38 28.26 -10.30
C SER A 71 11.88 26.82 -10.43
N SER A 72 11.65 25.98 -9.42
CA SER A 72 12.00 24.54 -9.48
C SER A 72 11.19 23.80 -10.53
N LEU A 73 9.88 24.09 -10.67
CA LEU A 73 9.03 23.49 -11.68
C LEU A 73 9.40 23.98 -13.08
N ALA A 74 9.67 25.30 -13.24
CA ALA A 74 10.15 25.84 -14.50
C ALA A 74 11.48 25.20 -14.93
N GLY A 75 12.41 25.01 -13.97
CA GLY A 75 13.65 24.26 -14.19
C GLY A 75 13.38 22.81 -14.60
N TRP A 76 12.43 22.13 -13.96
CA TRP A 76 12.04 20.76 -14.31
C TRP A 76 11.49 20.67 -15.75
N VAL A 77 10.62 21.62 -16.16
CA VAL A 77 10.12 21.67 -17.55
C VAL A 77 11.27 21.84 -18.54
N LYS A 78 12.23 22.72 -18.23
CA LYS A 78 13.43 22.91 -19.05
C LYS A 78 14.25 21.63 -19.15
N ASP A 79 14.50 20.97 -18.00
CA ASP A 79 15.24 19.71 -17.96
C ASP A 79 14.60 18.61 -18.80
N ILE A 80 13.27 18.46 -18.76
CA ILE A 80 12.54 17.45 -19.54
C ILE A 80 12.61 17.71 -21.04
N LEU A 81 12.45 18.98 -21.46
CA LEU A 81 12.38 19.33 -22.89
C LEU A 81 13.73 19.52 -23.55
N MET A 82 14.76 19.84 -22.78
CA MET A 82 16.09 20.23 -23.30
C MET A 82 17.20 19.24 -22.87
N CYS A 83 16.85 18.09 -22.28
CA CYS A 83 17.85 17.12 -21.86
C CYS A 83 18.67 16.63 -23.03
N GLU A 84 19.99 16.65 -22.89
CA GLU A 84 20.88 16.05 -23.86
C GLU A 84 20.95 14.53 -23.64
N LYS A 85 21.28 13.80 -24.71
CA LYS A 85 21.27 12.32 -24.74
C LYS A 85 22.04 11.69 -23.59
N GLU A 86 23.22 12.24 -23.30
CA GLU A 86 24.14 11.75 -22.27
C GLU A 86 23.55 11.87 -20.86
N ASN A 87 22.58 12.76 -20.67
CA ASN A 87 21.96 13.05 -19.37
C ASN A 87 20.62 12.36 -19.16
N LEU A 88 20.08 11.62 -20.15
CA LEU A 88 18.77 10.99 -20.05
C LEU A 88 18.65 9.99 -18.88
N GLN A 89 19.71 9.24 -18.61
CA GLN A 89 19.70 8.31 -17.46
C GLN A 89 19.63 9.07 -16.14
N ALA A 90 20.46 10.10 -15.99
CA ALA A 90 20.45 10.96 -14.79
C ALA A 90 19.10 11.69 -14.64
N LEU A 91 18.47 12.07 -15.75
CA LEU A 91 17.12 12.64 -15.76
C LEU A 91 16.09 11.63 -15.22
N ALA A 92 16.12 10.39 -15.67
CA ALA A 92 15.22 9.33 -15.17
C ALA A 92 15.44 9.06 -13.66
N GLU A 93 16.70 8.97 -13.20
CA GLU A 93 17.04 8.82 -11.77
C GLU A 93 16.50 9.98 -10.92
N ARG A 94 16.59 11.21 -11.46
CA ARG A 94 16.03 12.40 -10.79
C ARG A 94 14.52 12.33 -10.65
N GLN A 95 13.78 11.80 -11.65
CA GLN A 95 12.33 11.64 -11.55
C GLN A 95 11.94 10.66 -10.43
N TYR A 96 12.68 9.57 -10.29
CA TYR A 96 12.49 8.64 -9.18
C TYR A 96 12.70 9.32 -7.82
N LEU A 97 13.73 10.15 -7.70
CA LEU A 97 14.01 10.91 -6.47
C LEU A 97 12.89 11.90 -6.16
N ILE A 98 12.40 12.65 -7.15
CA ILE A 98 11.28 13.60 -7.01
C ILE A 98 10.04 12.85 -6.52
N GLY A 99 9.67 11.73 -7.13
CA GLY A 99 8.53 10.92 -6.71
C GLY A 99 8.68 10.39 -5.28
N SER A 100 9.89 9.97 -4.89
CA SER A 100 10.19 9.54 -3.52
C SER A 100 10.03 10.67 -2.49
N ILE A 101 10.41 11.89 -2.85
CA ILE A 101 10.24 13.08 -1.99
C ILE A 101 8.76 13.39 -1.86
N HIS A 102 8.01 13.47 -2.97
CA HIS A 102 6.57 13.75 -2.97
C HIS A 102 5.80 12.75 -2.12
N SER A 103 6.07 11.44 -2.29
CA SER A 103 5.45 10.38 -1.47
C SER A 103 5.75 10.56 0.03
N ARG A 104 6.98 10.96 0.38
CA ARG A 104 7.43 11.11 1.77
C ARG A 104 6.79 12.32 2.47
N ILE A 105 6.56 13.41 1.74
CA ILE A 105 5.90 14.60 2.27
C ILE A 105 4.37 14.56 2.13
N GLY A 106 3.82 13.42 1.67
CA GLY A 106 2.38 13.18 1.65
C GLY A 106 1.62 13.82 0.49
N ILE A 107 2.31 14.28 -0.59
CA ILE A 107 1.62 14.74 -1.80
C ILE A 107 0.93 13.51 -2.44
N PRO A 108 -0.39 13.55 -2.71
CA PRO A 108 -1.06 12.42 -3.36
C PRO A 108 -0.55 12.19 -4.80
N ALA A 109 -0.45 10.91 -5.21
CA ALA A 109 -0.03 10.59 -6.58
C ALA A 109 -0.97 11.20 -7.64
N GLU A 110 -2.27 11.29 -7.33
CA GLU A 110 -3.29 11.92 -8.15
C GLU A 110 -2.99 13.40 -8.42
N ALA A 111 -2.41 14.10 -7.43
CA ALA A 111 -2.01 15.50 -7.60
C ALA A 111 -0.89 15.65 -8.64
N VAL A 112 0.09 14.74 -8.60
CA VAL A 112 1.17 14.70 -9.60
C VAL A 112 0.61 14.44 -11.01
N LEU A 113 -0.30 13.46 -11.13
CA LEU A 113 -0.96 13.13 -12.41
C LEU A 113 -1.81 14.28 -12.94
N ARG A 114 -2.58 14.95 -12.08
CA ARG A 114 -3.40 16.12 -12.44
C ARG A 114 -2.55 17.29 -12.86
N GLY A 115 -1.47 17.56 -12.13
CA GLY A 115 -0.50 18.60 -12.45
C GLY A 115 0.19 18.34 -13.80
N ALA A 116 0.66 17.13 -14.05
CA ALA A 116 1.27 16.75 -15.33
C ALA A 116 0.32 16.93 -16.51
N ARG A 117 -0.98 16.68 -16.32
CA ARG A 117 -2.00 16.95 -17.34
C ARG A 117 -2.10 18.43 -17.67
N GLN A 118 -2.02 19.32 -16.68
CA GLN A 118 -2.03 20.77 -16.91
C GLN A 118 -0.79 21.25 -17.66
N LEU A 119 0.39 20.75 -17.30
CA LEU A 119 1.63 21.06 -18.03
C LEU A 119 1.57 20.61 -19.47
N LYS A 120 1.07 19.39 -19.73
CA LYS A 120 0.89 18.88 -21.10
C LYS A 120 -0.07 19.74 -21.91
N ALA A 121 -1.21 20.15 -21.34
CA ALA A 121 -2.17 21.02 -22.00
C ALA A 121 -1.54 22.38 -22.37
N GLY A 122 -0.83 23.00 -21.45
CA GLY A 122 -0.13 24.26 -21.72
C GLY A 122 0.97 24.13 -22.76
N LEU A 123 1.73 23.04 -22.78
CA LEU A 123 2.74 22.78 -23.80
C LEU A 123 2.12 22.59 -25.17
N ILE A 124 1.01 21.85 -25.29
CA ILE A 124 0.30 21.69 -26.57
C ILE A 124 -0.18 23.05 -27.10
N GLU A 125 -0.77 23.89 -26.24
CA GLU A 125 -1.21 25.23 -26.59
C GLU A 125 -0.02 26.06 -27.10
N ASN A 126 1.08 26.12 -26.37
CA ASN A 126 2.27 26.89 -26.75
C ASN A 126 2.91 26.41 -28.08
N ILE A 127 2.99 25.08 -28.30
CA ILE A 127 3.52 24.54 -29.57
C ILE A 127 2.59 24.89 -30.73
N ARG A 128 1.27 24.73 -30.56
CA ARG A 128 0.30 25.07 -31.59
C ARG A 128 0.34 26.54 -31.96
N ASP A 129 0.49 27.43 -31.00
CA ASP A 129 0.47 28.85 -31.18
C ASP A 129 1.83 29.41 -31.72
N SER A 130 2.85 28.55 -31.86
CA SER A 130 4.16 28.89 -32.40
C SER A 130 4.21 28.95 -33.93
N HIS A 131 3.08 28.80 -34.63
CA HIS A 131 2.95 28.87 -36.07
C HIS A 131 3.94 28.02 -36.88
N LEU A 132 4.28 26.85 -36.38
CA LEU A 132 5.15 25.87 -37.03
C LEU A 132 4.39 25.09 -38.11
N ASP A 133 5.13 24.46 -39.01
CA ASP A 133 4.53 23.47 -39.89
C ASP A 133 3.93 22.30 -39.11
N ARG A 134 3.02 21.58 -39.77
CA ARG A 134 2.25 20.53 -39.14
C ARG A 134 3.13 19.37 -38.63
N GLU A 135 4.14 18.98 -39.41
CA GLU A 135 4.99 17.85 -39.10
C GLU A 135 5.85 18.14 -37.86
N THR A 136 6.53 19.29 -37.84
CA THR A 136 7.32 19.78 -36.71
C THR A 136 6.46 19.96 -35.46
N SER A 137 5.25 20.53 -35.57
CA SER A 137 4.33 20.70 -34.47
C SER A 137 3.92 19.34 -33.84
N VAL A 138 3.54 18.37 -34.68
CA VAL A 138 3.12 17.03 -34.20
C VAL A 138 4.28 16.31 -33.52
N ALA A 139 5.49 16.38 -34.12
CA ALA A 139 6.68 15.74 -33.53
C ALA A 139 7.06 16.38 -32.18
N ALA A 140 7.01 17.71 -32.07
CA ALA A 140 7.30 18.43 -30.82
C ALA A 140 6.27 18.09 -29.73
N ILE A 141 4.96 18.09 -30.06
CA ILE A 141 3.89 17.69 -29.12
C ILE A 141 4.08 16.25 -28.68
N TYR A 142 4.32 15.34 -29.62
CA TYR A 142 4.50 13.93 -29.31
C TYR A 142 5.66 13.71 -28.31
N TYR A 143 6.82 14.29 -28.60
CA TYR A 143 7.97 14.22 -27.70
C TYR A 143 7.66 14.79 -26.32
N ALA A 144 7.12 16.01 -26.24
CA ALA A 144 6.83 16.67 -24.98
C ALA A 144 5.86 15.85 -24.08
N ILE A 145 4.81 15.28 -24.70
CA ILE A 145 3.85 14.43 -23.99
C ILE A 145 4.51 13.16 -23.50
N MET A 146 5.26 12.46 -24.35
CA MET A 146 5.90 11.19 -24.01
C MET A 146 6.98 11.38 -22.96
N ALA A 147 7.80 12.41 -23.06
CA ALA A 147 8.82 12.74 -22.07
C ALA A 147 8.21 13.03 -20.67
N ILE A 148 7.11 13.80 -20.61
CA ILE A 148 6.40 14.03 -19.35
C ILE A 148 5.76 12.74 -18.83
N ASN A 149 5.20 11.89 -19.70
CA ASN A 149 4.63 10.62 -19.28
C ASN A 149 5.69 9.72 -18.63
N MET A 150 6.85 9.56 -19.24
CA MET A 150 7.96 8.76 -18.69
C MET A 150 8.46 9.34 -17.36
N ALA A 151 8.57 10.66 -17.25
CA ALA A 151 8.95 11.32 -16.01
C ALA A 151 7.96 11.04 -14.89
N VAL A 152 6.67 11.17 -15.17
CA VAL A 152 5.59 10.91 -14.18
C VAL A 152 5.49 9.44 -13.85
N GLU A 153 5.68 8.55 -14.80
CA GLU A 153 5.71 7.10 -14.56
C GLU A 153 6.82 6.72 -13.58
N MET A 154 8.02 7.29 -13.73
CA MET A 154 9.11 7.12 -12.77
C MET A 154 8.74 7.63 -11.38
N MET A 155 8.07 8.79 -11.28
CA MET A 155 7.57 9.29 -10.00
C MET A 155 6.55 8.33 -9.38
N CYS A 156 5.57 7.83 -10.16
CA CYS A 156 4.57 6.88 -9.70
C CYS A 156 5.17 5.55 -9.24
N HIS A 157 6.21 5.06 -9.92
CA HIS A 157 6.94 3.87 -9.48
C HIS A 157 7.58 4.08 -8.09
N ALA A 158 8.14 5.27 -7.83
CA ALA A 158 8.67 5.61 -6.51
C ALA A 158 7.58 5.63 -5.41
N TYR A 159 6.36 6.11 -5.73
CA TYR A 159 5.21 6.02 -4.82
C TYR A 159 4.86 4.58 -4.47
N THR A 160 4.75 3.72 -5.48
CA THR A 160 4.43 2.29 -5.29
C THR A 160 5.44 1.61 -4.35
N LEU A 161 6.74 1.83 -4.56
CA LEU A 161 7.77 1.29 -3.69
C LEU A 161 7.75 1.89 -2.29
N SER A 162 7.41 3.17 -2.14
CA SER A 162 7.27 3.84 -0.84
C SER A 162 6.10 3.26 -0.04
N HIS A 163 4.93 3.10 -0.67
CA HIS A 163 3.76 2.46 -0.05
C HIS A 163 4.01 1.01 0.33
N TYR A 164 4.63 0.22 -0.55
CA TYR A 164 5.01 -1.16 -0.24
C TYR A 164 5.93 -1.24 0.98
N ARG A 165 6.92 -0.34 1.08
CA ARG A 165 7.82 -0.27 2.25
C ARG A 165 7.07 0.12 3.53
N ALA A 166 6.18 1.11 3.46
CA ALA A 166 5.38 1.53 4.60
C ALA A 166 4.49 0.38 5.10
N THR A 167 3.79 -0.30 4.22
CA THR A 167 2.96 -1.46 4.56
C THR A 167 3.79 -2.59 5.17
N LYS A 168 4.95 -2.91 4.59
CA LYS A 168 5.84 -3.95 5.12
C LYS A 168 6.39 -3.59 6.50
N ASN A 169 6.74 -2.33 6.74
CA ASN A 169 7.20 -1.86 8.04
C ASN A 169 6.07 -1.87 9.08
N GLU A 170 4.86 -1.48 8.69
CA GLU A 170 3.69 -1.55 9.55
C GLU A 170 3.34 -3.01 9.91
N GLU A 171 3.45 -3.92 8.97
CA GLU A 171 3.24 -5.35 9.20
C GLU A 171 4.33 -5.93 10.13
N ALA A 172 5.58 -5.54 9.93
CA ALA A 172 6.69 -5.91 10.83
C ALA A 172 6.49 -5.32 12.24
N TYR A 173 6.04 -4.07 12.37
CA TYR A 173 5.72 -3.44 13.64
C TYR A 173 4.53 -4.11 14.34
N ARG A 174 3.49 -4.48 13.59
CA ARG A 174 2.35 -5.26 14.13
C ARG A 174 2.77 -6.63 14.63
N LEU A 175 3.64 -7.32 13.89
CA LEU A 175 4.23 -8.59 14.31
C LEU A 175 5.05 -8.40 15.59
N TYR A 176 5.90 -7.38 15.65
CA TYR A 176 6.69 -7.06 16.84
C TYR A 176 5.80 -6.74 18.05
N SER A 177 4.79 -5.89 17.86
CA SER A 177 3.82 -5.53 18.91
C SER A 177 3.00 -6.72 19.43
N LEU A 178 2.69 -7.71 18.56
CA LEU A 178 2.08 -8.97 18.97
C LEU A 178 3.04 -9.84 19.79
N MET A 179 4.31 -9.89 19.39
CA MET A 179 5.32 -10.67 20.10
C MET A 179 5.52 -10.15 21.52
N ASP A 180 5.46 -8.85 21.76
CA ASP A 180 5.53 -8.26 23.11
C ASP A 180 4.29 -8.56 23.96
N ASN A 181 3.13 -8.81 23.34
CA ASN A 181 1.85 -9.06 24.01
C ASN A 181 1.29 -10.46 23.78
N VAL A 182 2.11 -11.42 23.38
CA VAL A 182 1.70 -12.82 23.11
C VAL A 182 0.84 -13.43 24.24
N PRO A 183 1.22 -13.32 25.53
CA PRO A 183 0.39 -13.89 26.61
C PRO A 183 -0.97 -13.20 26.74
N LEU A 184 -1.03 -11.88 26.54
CA LEU A 184 -2.27 -11.10 26.61
C LEU A 184 -3.20 -11.45 25.46
N GLU A 185 -2.70 -11.54 24.24
CA GLU A 185 -3.49 -11.89 23.06
C GLU A 185 -4.00 -13.33 23.16
N TYR A 186 -3.17 -14.28 23.59
CA TYR A 186 -3.58 -15.65 23.87
C TYR A 186 -4.72 -15.70 24.89
N GLY A 187 -4.56 -15.03 26.05
CA GLY A 187 -5.59 -14.96 27.08
C GLY A 187 -6.90 -14.34 26.57
N LYS A 188 -6.81 -13.28 25.76
CA LYS A 188 -7.97 -12.64 25.13
C LYS A 188 -8.72 -13.61 24.21
N GLN A 189 -8.01 -14.36 23.38
CA GLN A 189 -8.63 -15.29 22.43
C GLN A 189 -9.20 -16.52 23.13
N GLN A 190 -8.56 -17.02 24.19
CA GLN A 190 -9.14 -18.04 25.06
C GLN A 190 -10.43 -17.57 25.74
N ALA A 191 -10.44 -16.35 26.26
CA ALA A 191 -11.63 -15.80 26.91
C ALA A 191 -12.76 -15.59 25.87
N SER A 192 -12.47 -15.16 24.66
CA SER A 192 -13.44 -15.00 23.56
C SER A 192 -14.06 -16.35 23.17
N LEU A 193 -13.24 -17.40 23.02
CA LEU A 193 -13.70 -18.75 22.71
C LEU A 193 -14.60 -19.31 23.85
N SER A 194 -14.16 -19.18 25.08
CA SER A 194 -14.93 -19.65 26.27
C SER A 194 -16.22 -18.86 26.45
N GLY A 195 -16.21 -17.56 26.21
CA GLY A 195 -17.41 -16.72 26.29
C GLY A 195 -18.44 -17.13 25.23
N TRP A 196 -17.99 -17.40 23.99
CA TRP A 196 -18.85 -17.92 22.94
C TRP A 196 -19.40 -19.31 23.30
N GLU A 197 -18.56 -20.24 23.80
CA GLU A 197 -18.97 -21.58 24.21
C GLU A 197 -20.07 -21.52 25.28
N ASN A 198 -19.87 -20.71 26.33
CA ASN A 198 -20.87 -20.52 27.39
C ASN A 198 -22.20 -20.01 26.85
N SER A 199 -22.16 -19.05 25.93
CA SER A 199 -23.36 -18.51 25.28
C SER A 199 -24.06 -19.56 24.42
N ALA A 200 -23.33 -20.38 23.69
CA ALA A 200 -23.86 -21.46 22.88
C ALA A 200 -24.53 -22.54 23.78
N ILE A 201 -23.86 -22.94 24.84
CA ILE A 201 -24.41 -23.90 25.85
C ILE A 201 -25.70 -23.33 26.44
N PHE A 202 -25.72 -22.08 26.89
CA PHE A 202 -26.92 -21.45 27.44
C PHE A 202 -28.07 -21.45 26.45
N ASN A 203 -27.86 -21.10 25.18
CA ASN A 203 -28.88 -21.09 24.16
C ASN A 203 -29.43 -22.50 23.87
N ILE A 204 -28.55 -23.51 23.83
CA ILE A 204 -28.95 -24.91 23.62
C ILE A 204 -29.80 -25.42 24.79
N VAL A 205 -29.36 -25.17 26.03
CA VAL A 205 -30.08 -25.62 27.24
C VAL A 205 -31.43 -24.91 27.38
N SER A 206 -31.52 -23.62 26.97
CA SER A 206 -32.74 -22.82 27.01
C SER A 206 -33.66 -23.06 25.80
N ASP A 207 -33.28 -23.94 24.87
CA ASP A 207 -33.93 -24.16 23.57
C ASP A 207 -34.23 -22.84 22.80
N ASN A 208 -33.35 -21.87 22.97
CA ASN A 208 -33.50 -20.55 22.37
C ASN A 208 -32.87 -20.54 20.98
N LYS A 209 -33.63 -21.06 19.98
CA LYS A 209 -33.19 -21.13 18.57
C LYS A 209 -33.25 -19.79 17.83
N THR A 210 -33.94 -18.78 18.38
CA THR A 210 -34.23 -17.51 17.71
C THR A 210 -33.26 -16.40 18.06
N ASP A 211 -32.61 -16.43 19.20
CA ASP A 211 -31.72 -15.35 19.67
C ASP A 211 -30.26 -15.51 19.21
N ILE A 212 -30.05 -16.24 18.12
CA ILE A 212 -28.73 -16.57 17.64
C ILE A 212 -28.37 -15.64 16.46
N ASN A 213 -28.41 -14.33 16.68
CA ASN A 213 -27.70 -13.36 15.85
C ASN A 213 -26.20 -13.40 16.21
N GLY A 214 -25.42 -14.14 15.44
CA GLY A 214 -23.98 -14.34 15.64
C GLY A 214 -23.59 -15.72 16.17
N ALA A 215 -24.33 -16.73 15.85
CA ALA A 215 -24.31 -17.99 16.54
C ALA A 215 -23.29 -19.04 16.06
N LEU A 216 -22.76 -18.92 14.87
CA LEU A 216 -21.70 -19.82 14.45
C LEU A 216 -20.39 -19.37 15.08
N LEU A 217 -19.54 -20.35 15.45
CA LEU A 217 -18.21 -20.04 15.97
C LEU A 217 -17.38 -19.26 14.92
N SER A 218 -17.54 -19.58 13.65
CA SER A 218 -16.90 -18.88 12.55
C SER A 218 -17.27 -17.39 12.44
N ASP A 219 -18.46 -16.99 12.90
CA ASP A 219 -18.95 -15.61 12.86
C ASP A 219 -18.77 -14.87 14.20
N SER A 220 -18.28 -15.55 15.23
CA SER A 220 -17.95 -14.98 16.53
C SER A 220 -16.72 -14.08 16.47
N GLU A 221 -16.48 -13.31 17.55
CA GLU A 221 -15.25 -12.50 17.68
C GLU A 221 -14.00 -13.37 17.53
N PHE A 222 -14.00 -14.59 18.11
CA PHE A 222 -12.91 -15.55 17.95
C PHE A 222 -12.74 -16.01 16.49
N GLY A 223 -13.82 -16.41 15.83
CA GLY A 223 -13.81 -16.89 14.45
C GLY A 223 -13.36 -15.81 13.46
N LEU A 224 -13.85 -14.58 13.65
CA LEU A 224 -13.42 -13.43 12.85
C LEU A 224 -11.93 -13.11 13.08
N TRP A 225 -11.48 -13.12 14.32
CA TRP A 225 -10.06 -12.95 14.65
C TRP A 225 -9.21 -14.06 14.00
N PHE A 226 -9.62 -15.31 14.10
CA PHE A 226 -8.91 -16.44 13.50
C PHE A 226 -8.79 -16.28 11.98
N ARG A 227 -9.89 -15.97 11.29
CA ARG A 227 -9.94 -15.84 9.83
C ARG A 227 -9.14 -14.65 9.30
N HIS A 228 -9.18 -13.52 9.99
CA HIS A 228 -8.62 -12.27 9.45
C HIS A 228 -7.27 -11.88 10.05
N LYS A 229 -7.00 -12.24 11.31
CA LYS A 229 -5.76 -11.88 11.98
C LYS A 229 -4.81 -13.08 12.14
N CYS A 230 -5.29 -14.19 12.69
CA CYS A 230 -4.47 -15.35 12.98
C CYS A 230 -3.78 -15.92 11.73
N VAL A 231 -4.51 -16.04 10.61
CA VAL A 231 -3.97 -16.50 9.32
C VAL A 231 -2.80 -15.65 8.84
N ARG A 232 -2.80 -14.34 9.11
CA ARG A 232 -1.70 -13.45 8.72
C ARG A 232 -0.42 -13.68 9.52
N TYR A 233 -0.55 -14.09 10.79
CA TYR A 233 0.59 -14.29 11.68
C TYR A 233 1.19 -15.69 11.59
N PHE A 234 0.35 -16.69 11.35
CA PHE A 234 0.72 -18.09 11.38
C PHE A 234 0.59 -18.79 10.02
N ASN A 235 0.68 -18.03 8.94
CA ASN A 235 0.56 -18.54 7.57
C ASN A 235 1.48 -19.78 7.37
N LYS A 236 0.92 -20.88 6.85
CA LYS A 236 1.58 -22.18 6.64
C LYS A 236 1.87 -23.00 7.91
N ASN A 237 1.28 -22.67 9.06
CA ASN A 237 1.42 -23.50 10.24
C ASN A 237 0.35 -24.62 10.20
N PRO A 238 0.71 -25.92 10.39
CA PRO A 238 -0.25 -27.03 10.34
C PRO A 238 -1.43 -26.89 11.31
N GLN A 239 -1.21 -26.30 12.48
CA GLN A 239 -2.26 -26.08 13.47
C GLN A 239 -3.38 -25.16 12.96
N MET A 240 -3.10 -24.35 11.96
CA MET A 240 -4.13 -23.47 11.35
C MET A 240 -5.22 -24.28 10.63
N GLU A 241 -4.84 -25.33 9.92
CA GLU A 241 -5.78 -26.23 9.23
C GLU A 241 -6.60 -27.04 10.25
N GLU A 242 -5.97 -27.53 11.32
CA GLU A 242 -6.64 -28.26 12.38
C GLU A 242 -7.67 -27.37 13.11
N ILE A 243 -7.33 -26.14 13.46
CA ILE A 243 -8.27 -25.20 14.11
C ILE A 243 -9.43 -24.87 13.15
N ALA A 244 -9.16 -24.64 11.86
CA ALA A 244 -10.21 -24.37 10.89
C ALA A 244 -11.20 -25.54 10.73
N ASP A 245 -10.70 -26.77 10.72
CA ASP A 245 -11.52 -27.98 10.67
C ASP A 245 -12.38 -28.13 11.94
N LEU A 246 -11.81 -27.87 13.12
CA LEU A 246 -12.53 -27.90 14.39
C LEU A 246 -13.63 -26.83 14.46
N ILE A 247 -13.37 -25.60 13.98
CA ILE A 247 -14.39 -24.56 13.87
C ILE A 247 -15.55 -25.03 12.97
N SER A 248 -15.22 -25.62 11.81
CA SER A 248 -16.22 -26.15 10.88
C SER A 248 -17.07 -27.28 11.50
N LYS A 249 -16.47 -28.15 12.30
CA LYS A 249 -17.19 -29.21 13.04
C LYS A 249 -18.15 -28.64 14.06
N VAL A 250 -17.74 -27.62 14.83
CA VAL A 250 -18.60 -26.94 15.80
C VAL A 250 -19.78 -26.27 15.09
N ASP A 251 -19.52 -25.58 13.98
CA ASP A 251 -20.57 -24.92 13.18
C ASP A 251 -21.56 -25.92 12.59
N ALA A 252 -21.09 -27.10 12.15
CA ALA A 252 -21.95 -28.18 11.67
C ALA A 252 -22.88 -28.74 12.78
N LEU A 253 -22.35 -28.92 13.99
CA LEU A 253 -23.13 -29.38 15.16
C LEU A 253 -24.24 -28.39 15.51
N LEU A 254 -23.93 -27.09 15.53
CA LEU A 254 -24.91 -26.02 15.79
C LEU A 254 -25.95 -25.90 14.70
N SER A 255 -25.52 -26.01 13.44
CA SER A 255 -26.44 -25.95 12.30
C SER A 255 -27.43 -27.14 12.30
N ALA A 256 -26.95 -28.33 12.65
CA ALA A 256 -27.81 -29.51 12.78
C ALA A 256 -28.84 -29.36 13.93
N TRP A 257 -28.41 -28.80 15.09
CA TRP A 257 -29.33 -28.51 16.19
C TRP A 257 -30.39 -27.46 15.79
N LYS A 258 -30.02 -26.39 15.12
CA LYS A 258 -30.96 -25.37 14.66
C LYS A 258 -32.02 -25.90 13.70
N SER A 259 -31.66 -26.85 12.84
CA SER A 259 -32.57 -27.44 11.85
C SER A 259 -33.42 -28.58 12.41
N SER A 260 -33.16 -29.09 13.62
CA SER A 260 -33.95 -30.15 14.22
C SER A 260 -35.33 -29.63 14.70
N SER A 261 -36.40 -30.35 14.30
CA SER A 261 -37.79 -29.91 14.50
C SER A 261 -38.50 -30.61 15.61
N ASP A 262 -37.93 -31.60 16.32
CA ASP A 262 -38.69 -32.52 17.19
C ASP A 262 -38.08 -32.77 18.56
N GLY A 263 -38.95 -32.77 19.57
CA GLY A 263 -38.67 -32.86 21.01
C GLY A 263 -38.26 -34.24 21.54
N SER A 264 -37.58 -35.09 20.78
CA SER A 264 -37.07 -36.43 21.25
C SER A 264 -35.72 -36.40 21.95
N GLU A 265 -35.41 -35.49 22.68
CA GLU A 265 -34.25 -34.59 22.61
C GLU A 265 -33.24 -34.69 23.75
N TYR A 266 -33.54 -35.30 24.88
CA TYR A 266 -32.60 -35.24 26.00
C TYR A 266 -31.27 -35.97 25.76
N LYS A 267 -31.31 -37.08 25.01
CA LYS A 267 -30.05 -37.82 24.67
C LYS A 267 -29.22 -37.13 23.61
N ASN A 268 -29.90 -36.42 22.70
CA ASN A 268 -29.23 -35.73 21.59
C ASN A 268 -28.58 -34.42 22.07
N THR A 269 -29.23 -33.69 22.99
CA THR A 269 -28.71 -32.43 23.56
C THR A 269 -27.43 -32.65 24.35
N GLN A 270 -27.34 -33.74 25.15
CA GLN A 270 -26.11 -34.06 25.92
C GLN A 270 -24.93 -34.38 24.96
N ALA A 271 -25.17 -35.15 23.92
CA ALA A 271 -24.14 -35.48 22.93
C ALA A 271 -23.68 -34.23 22.17
N LEU A 272 -24.60 -33.32 21.82
CA LEU A 272 -24.31 -32.03 21.20
C LEU A 272 -23.43 -31.17 22.10
N LEU A 273 -23.80 -30.97 23.35
CA LEU A 273 -23.04 -30.18 24.32
C LEU A 273 -21.64 -30.76 24.54
N GLN A 274 -21.53 -32.09 24.66
CA GLN A 274 -20.22 -32.75 24.75
C GLN A 274 -19.38 -32.54 23.49
N GLY A 275 -19.97 -32.66 22.31
CA GLY A 275 -19.27 -32.44 21.03
C GLY A 275 -18.71 -31.03 20.92
N ILE A 276 -19.53 -30.01 21.22
CA ILE A 276 -19.10 -28.62 21.23
C ILE A 276 -17.96 -28.40 22.22
N HIS A 277 -18.10 -28.87 23.44
CA HIS A 277 -17.11 -28.73 24.51
C HIS A 277 -15.76 -29.36 24.11
N ILE A 278 -15.77 -30.61 23.62
CA ILE A 278 -14.56 -31.31 23.18
C ILE A 278 -13.85 -30.54 22.10
N HIS A 279 -14.58 -30.05 21.07
CA HIS A 279 -13.97 -29.31 19.99
C HIS A 279 -13.44 -27.94 20.45
N CYS A 280 -14.14 -27.22 21.32
CA CYS A 280 -13.64 -25.98 21.91
C CYS A 280 -12.36 -26.19 22.74
N GLN A 281 -12.30 -27.29 23.53
CA GLN A 281 -11.07 -27.65 24.26
C GLN A 281 -9.91 -27.95 23.28
N GLN A 282 -10.18 -28.68 22.18
CA GLN A 282 -9.17 -28.97 21.17
C GLN A 282 -8.68 -27.71 20.50
N ILE A 283 -9.57 -26.78 20.14
CA ILE A 283 -9.21 -25.47 19.59
C ILE A 283 -8.31 -24.70 20.58
N GLY A 284 -8.69 -24.66 21.87
CA GLY A 284 -7.89 -24.02 22.91
C GLY A 284 -6.49 -24.63 23.07
N SER A 285 -6.38 -25.94 22.97
CA SER A 285 -5.10 -26.67 23.03
C SER A 285 -4.22 -26.33 21.81
N GLN A 286 -4.78 -26.41 20.59
CA GLN A 286 -4.04 -26.05 19.36
C GLN A 286 -3.63 -24.58 19.33
N LEU A 287 -4.47 -23.70 19.85
CA LEU A 287 -4.15 -22.30 20.03
C LEU A 287 -2.95 -22.12 20.97
N GLY A 288 -2.90 -22.88 22.06
CA GLY A 288 -1.77 -22.90 23.00
C GLY A 288 -0.45 -23.31 22.31
N VAL A 289 -0.47 -24.35 21.49
CA VAL A 289 0.68 -24.81 20.69
C VAL A 289 1.12 -23.70 19.72
N LEU A 290 0.16 -23.09 19.03
CA LEU A 290 0.40 -22.02 18.06
C LEU A 290 1.12 -20.82 18.71
N PHE A 291 0.62 -20.33 19.84
CA PHE A 291 1.22 -19.22 20.58
C PHE A 291 2.55 -19.57 21.25
N SER A 292 2.73 -20.83 21.70
CA SER A 292 4.00 -21.29 22.25
C SER A 292 5.12 -21.29 21.21
N SER A 293 4.80 -21.58 19.94
CA SER A 293 5.77 -21.50 18.86
C SER A 293 6.30 -20.08 18.64
N LEU A 294 5.49 -19.05 18.82
CA LEU A 294 5.92 -17.65 18.80
C LEU A 294 6.84 -17.30 19.97
N SER A 295 6.52 -17.78 21.18
CA SER A 295 7.33 -17.52 22.37
C SER A 295 8.71 -18.17 22.28
N GLN A 296 8.84 -19.33 21.64
CA GLN A 296 10.12 -20.00 21.39
C GLN A 296 10.97 -19.26 20.35
N MET A 297 10.36 -18.64 19.35
CA MET A 297 11.06 -17.76 18.41
C MET A 297 11.61 -16.49 19.07
N GLN A 298 11.00 -16.03 20.19
CA GLN A 298 11.51 -14.93 21.01
C GLN A 298 12.77 -15.29 21.81
N SER A 299 12.87 -16.51 22.32
CA SER A 299 14.03 -16.95 23.10
C SER A 299 15.29 -17.22 22.25
N GLY A 300 15.12 -17.38 20.92
CA GLY A 300 16.19 -17.38 19.91
C GLY A 300 16.61 -15.97 19.52
N LYS A 301 16.90 -15.11 20.50
CA LYS A 301 17.04 -13.64 20.40
C LYS A 301 18.07 -13.09 19.43
N ASP A 302 18.92 -13.88 18.79
CA ASP A 302 20.05 -13.34 18.01
C ASP A 302 19.80 -13.25 16.51
N SER A 303 18.76 -13.88 15.95
CA SER A 303 18.57 -13.92 14.51
C SER A 303 17.56 -12.88 13.98
N LEU A 304 16.52 -12.51 14.72
CA LEU A 304 15.49 -11.57 14.27
C LEU A 304 15.85 -10.10 14.54
N THR A 305 16.55 -9.81 15.64
CA THR A 305 17.03 -8.46 15.96
C THR A 305 18.09 -7.96 14.99
N SER A 306 18.84 -8.85 14.34
CA SER A 306 19.80 -8.47 13.29
C SER A 306 19.11 -8.11 11.97
N LEU A 307 17.90 -8.62 11.70
CA LEU A 307 17.11 -8.35 10.51
C LEU A 307 16.21 -7.11 10.64
N LEU A 308 15.91 -6.68 11.87
CA LEU A 308 14.97 -5.59 12.18
C LEU A 308 15.64 -4.32 12.71
N LYS A 309 16.99 -4.29 12.87
CA LYS A 309 17.68 -3.03 13.18
C LYS A 309 17.43 -2.05 12.04
N PRO A 310 16.78 -0.90 12.29
CA PRO A 310 16.75 0.19 11.32
C PRO A 310 18.21 0.59 11.03
N PRO A 311 18.57 0.94 9.79
CA PRO A 311 19.90 1.46 9.52
C PRO A 311 20.11 2.66 10.43
N LEU A 312 21.18 2.59 11.25
CA LEU A 312 21.66 3.69 12.09
C LEU A 312 21.64 4.95 11.24
N SER A 313 20.95 5.97 11.71
CA SER A 313 20.99 7.31 11.18
C SER A 313 22.43 7.71 10.95
N ALA A 314 22.87 7.75 9.70
CA ALA A 314 24.10 8.42 9.33
C ALA A 314 23.97 9.87 9.81
N GLY A 315 24.84 10.25 10.73
CA GLY A 315 24.87 11.57 11.34
C GLY A 315 24.82 12.66 10.27
N CYS A 316 23.97 13.63 10.52
CA CYS A 316 24.00 14.93 9.83
C CYS A 316 25.37 15.57 10.12
N PRO A 317 26.18 15.93 9.12
CA PRO A 317 27.25 16.86 9.36
C PRO A 317 26.65 18.24 9.60
N GLN A 318 26.94 18.82 10.75
CA GLN A 318 26.76 20.23 11.01
C GLN A 318 27.72 21.03 10.11
N ALA A 319 27.22 21.82 9.23
CA ALA A 319 27.74 23.12 8.79
C ALA A 319 26.66 23.82 7.93
#